data_17fafd1b3cd18233c6e89e460259196c
#
_entry.id   17fafd1b3cd18233c6e89e460259196c
#
_cell.length_a   1.000
_cell.length_b   1.000
_cell.length_c   1.000
_cell.angle_alpha   90.00
_cell.angle_beta   90.00
_cell.angle_gamma   90.00
#
_symmetry.space_group_name_H-M   'P 1'
#
loop_
_entity.id
_entity.type
_entity.pdbx_description
1 polymer ?
#
loop_
_entity_poly.entity_id
_entity_poly.type
_entity_poly.pdbx_seq_one_letter_code
_entity_poly.pdbx_strand_id
1 'polypeptide(L)'
;MGKYFADVHAPHKSQFQNLPHGLADTDEILACRKKPQTYENLLELADALCWQLRFREAIDVLSRAIALEPARMEAYRKRGPKYLDTLQFEKALDDYRRCEQSDGVSVMSRYRIGMAQYMLQNYAAATAAFAGSLAIAPQDDDMYIADVYWLVLSQLRAGKADEAQKTLQQHYRPDMYVGHHTAYEKAMRVAAGFAPMEDMLAELDMEEDDLQFAMTAYGVCVLLESQNKRKQAAALRKTLLARPGFWFSFSFLAAYTDAALHTA
;
A
#
# COMPACT_ATOMS: atom_id res chain seq x y z
N MET A 1 -20.66 15.95 6.14
CA MET A 1 -20.04 14.73 5.60
C MET A 1 -18.71 15.14 4.99
N GLY A 2 -17.58 14.65 5.55
CA GLY A 2 -16.28 14.85 4.94
C GLY A 2 -16.26 14.17 3.57
N LYS A 3 -15.71 14.85 2.56
CA LYS A 3 -15.48 14.24 1.24
C LYS A 3 -14.39 13.18 1.41
N TYR A 4 -14.60 12.00 0.84
CA TYR A 4 -13.56 10.97 0.79
C TYR A 4 -12.35 11.48 0.00
N PHE A 5 -11.16 10.99 0.32
CA PHE A 5 -9.94 11.35 -0.42
C PHE A 5 -10.11 11.16 -1.92
N ALA A 6 -10.72 10.06 -2.36
CA ALA A 6 -11.01 9.78 -3.76
C ALA A 6 -11.92 10.82 -4.43
N ASP A 7 -12.80 11.50 -3.68
CA ASP A 7 -13.69 12.53 -4.26
C ASP A 7 -12.96 13.85 -4.46
N VAL A 8 -11.97 14.15 -3.65
CA VAL A 8 -11.22 15.42 -3.68
C VAL A 8 -9.97 15.30 -4.56
N HIS A 9 -9.27 14.18 -4.47
CA HIS A 9 -7.96 13.96 -5.09
C HIS A 9 -7.98 12.81 -6.10
N ALA A 10 -9.17 12.26 -6.41
CA ALA A 10 -9.26 11.20 -7.41
C ALA A 10 -8.45 11.61 -8.62
N PRO A 11 -7.61 10.73 -9.15
CA PRO A 11 -6.79 11.02 -10.31
C PRO A 11 -7.68 11.24 -11.51
N HIS A 12 -8.25 12.42 -11.56
CA HIS A 12 -8.96 12.87 -12.73
C HIS A 12 -7.91 13.12 -13.78
N LYS A 13 -7.65 12.12 -14.54
CA LYS A 13 -7.22 12.36 -15.90
C LYS A 13 -5.77 12.21 -16.27
N SER A 14 -4.74 12.40 -15.46
CA SER A 14 -3.40 12.39 -16.07
C SER A 14 -2.44 11.28 -15.59
N GLN A 15 -2.43 10.95 -14.33
CA GLN A 15 -1.44 9.99 -13.82
C GLN A 15 -1.93 8.54 -13.81
N PHE A 16 -3.24 8.33 -13.65
CA PHE A 16 -3.88 7.03 -13.79
C PHE A 16 -4.58 6.87 -15.17
N GLN A 17 -4.27 7.75 -16.12
CA GLN A 17 -4.72 7.63 -17.52
C GLN A 17 -4.07 6.47 -18.25
N ASN A 18 -2.94 5.96 -17.75
CA ASN A 18 -2.37 4.70 -18.20
C ASN A 18 -3.11 3.48 -17.61
N LEU A 19 -4.10 3.69 -16.73
CA LEU A 19 -5.12 2.68 -16.53
C LEU A 19 -5.78 2.43 -17.87
N PRO A 20 -5.90 1.18 -18.28
CA PRO A 20 -6.61 0.82 -19.50
C PRO A 20 -8.11 1.12 -19.37
N HIS A 21 -8.46 2.41 -19.38
CA HIS A 21 -9.83 2.84 -19.53
C HIS A 21 -10.28 2.52 -20.94
N GLY A 22 -11.22 1.60 -21.05
CA GLY A 22 -11.80 1.21 -22.33
C GLY A 22 -11.02 0.16 -23.11
N LEU A 23 -10.16 -0.64 -22.45
CA LEU A 23 -9.73 -1.91 -23.04
C LEU A 23 -10.96 -2.77 -23.32
N ALA A 24 -10.99 -3.36 -24.51
CA ALA A 24 -11.94 -4.42 -24.79
C ALA A 24 -11.82 -5.54 -23.74
N ASP A 25 -12.94 -6.17 -23.42
CA ASP A 25 -12.90 -7.36 -22.57
C ASP A 25 -12.00 -8.41 -23.23
N THR A 26 -11.11 -9.01 -22.46
CA THR A 26 -10.36 -10.21 -22.89
C THR A 26 -11.29 -11.40 -23.05
N ASP A 27 -10.85 -12.44 -23.77
CA ASP A 27 -11.63 -13.67 -23.90
C ASP A 27 -12.01 -14.28 -22.55
N GLU A 28 -11.13 -14.17 -21.55
CA GLU A 28 -11.37 -14.60 -20.17
C GLU A 28 -12.50 -13.78 -19.53
N ILE A 29 -12.45 -12.46 -19.61
CA ILE A 29 -13.52 -11.58 -19.08
C ILE A 29 -14.83 -11.87 -19.79
N LEU A 30 -14.82 -12.02 -21.13
CA LEU A 30 -16.01 -12.36 -21.90
C LEU A 30 -16.60 -13.71 -21.48
N ALA A 31 -15.75 -14.71 -21.24
CA ALA A 31 -16.18 -16.02 -20.75
C ALA A 31 -16.83 -15.91 -19.35
N CYS A 32 -16.20 -15.18 -18.44
CA CYS A 32 -16.75 -14.95 -17.10
C CYS A 32 -18.09 -14.20 -17.13
N ARG A 33 -18.23 -13.19 -18.00
CA ARG A 33 -19.50 -12.42 -18.11
C ARG A 33 -20.68 -13.27 -18.63
N LYS A 34 -20.42 -14.35 -19.35
CA LYS A 34 -21.46 -15.29 -19.85
C LYS A 34 -21.92 -16.28 -18.77
N LYS A 35 -21.16 -16.45 -17.69
CA LYS A 35 -21.55 -17.37 -16.59
C LYS A 35 -22.74 -16.82 -15.78
N PRO A 36 -23.52 -17.70 -15.13
CA PRO A 36 -24.53 -17.27 -14.16
C PRO A 36 -23.96 -16.34 -13.10
N GLN A 37 -24.77 -15.44 -12.59
CA GLN A 37 -24.35 -14.44 -11.57
C GLN A 37 -24.39 -15.07 -10.16
N THR A 38 -23.59 -16.11 -9.95
CA THR A 38 -23.36 -16.71 -8.61
C THR A 38 -22.21 -16.00 -7.90
N TYR A 39 -22.10 -16.19 -6.61
CA TYR A 39 -21.01 -15.63 -5.79
C TYR A 39 -19.63 -16.01 -6.38
N GLU A 40 -19.41 -17.30 -6.65
CA GLU A 40 -18.15 -17.81 -7.19
C GLU A 40 -17.81 -17.22 -8.55
N ASN A 41 -18.76 -17.19 -9.47
CA ASN A 41 -18.56 -16.65 -10.80
C ASN A 41 -18.29 -15.13 -10.79
N LEU A 42 -18.85 -14.40 -9.82
CA LEU A 42 -18.52 -13.00 -9.61
C LEU A 42 -17.10 -12.82 -9.06
N LEU A 43 -16.62 -13.71 -8.18
CA LEU A 43 -15.22 -13.65 -7.73
C LEU A 43 -14.26 -13.90 -8.91
N GLU A 44 -14.52 -14.91 -9.74
CA GLU A 44 -13.71 -15.16 -10.93
C GLU A 44 -13.69 -13.96 -11.90
N LEU A 45 -14.84 -13.34 -12.15
CA LEU A 45 -14.90 -12.15 -12.99
C LEU A 45 -14.10 -10.99 -12.39
N ALA A 46 -14.17 -10.80 -11.08
CA ALA A 46 -13.41 -9.76 -10.40
C ALA A 46 -11.90 -10.01 -10.50
N ASP A 47 -11.45 -11.26 -10.38
CA ASP A 47 -10.04 -11.63 -10.54
C ASP A 47 -9.57 -11.34 -11.98
N ALA A 48 -10.32 -11.74 -12.99
CA ALA A 48 -10.01 -11.46 -14.40
C ALA A 48 -9.92 -9.94 -14.68
N LEU A 49 -10.81 -9.14 -14.08
CA LEU A 49 -10.75 -7.68 -14.18
C LEU A 49 -9.52 -7.10 -13.46
N CYS A 50 -9.13 -7.65 -12.32
CA CYS A 50 -7.94 -7.23 -11.59
C CYS A 50 -6.65 -7.46 -12.38
N TRP A 51 -6.53 -8.57 -13.11
CA TRP A 51 -5.40 -8.84 -14.00
C TRP A 51 -5.24 -7.80 -15.11
N GLN A 52 -6.34 -7.14 -15.49
CA GLN A 52 -6.35 -6.02 -16.44
C GLN A 52 -6.30 -4.65 -15.75
N LEU A 53 -6.01 -4.58 -14.46
CA LEU A 53 -5.97 -3.36 -13.64
C LEU A 53 -7.31 -2.58 -13.65
N ARG A 54 -8.43 -3.25 -13.97
CA ARG A 54 -9.78 -2.66 -14.02
C ARG A 54 -10.42 -2.68 -12.63
N PHE A 55 -9.74 -2.06 -11.67
CA PHE A 55 -10.08 -2.17 -10.25
C PHE A 55 -11.46 -1.60 -9.89
N ARG A 56 -11.91 -0.55 -10.55
CA ARG A 56 -13.27 0.00 -10.30
C ARG A 56 -14.36 -0.98 -10.68
N GLU A 57 -14.24 -1.62 -11.83
CA GLU A 57 -15.18 -2.65 -12.27
C GLU A 57 -15.12 -3.89 -11.36
N ALA A 58 -13.92 -4.29 -10.93
CA ALA A 58 -13.76 -5.36 -9.96
C ALA A 58 -14.46 -5.05 -8.63
N ILE A 59 -14.39 -3.80 -8.13
CA ILE A 59 -15.11 -3.33 -6.94
C ILE A 59 -16.63 -3.48 -7.11
N ASP A 60 -17.17 -3.10 -8.27
CA ASP A 60 -18.61 -3.21 -8.54
C ASP A 60 -19.06 -4.67 -8.58
N VAL A 61 -18.26 -5.54 -9.23
CA VAL A 61 -18.52 -6.99 -9.28
C VAL A 61 -18.44 -7.63 -7.90
N LEU A 62 -17.42 -7.32 -7.11
CA LEU A 62 -17.27 -7.81 -5.73
C LEU A 62 -18.40 -7.30 -4.81
N SER A 63 -18.87 -6.07 -5.04
CA SER A 63 -20.00 -5.53 -4.30
C SER A 63 -21.30 -6.28 -4.58
N ARG A 64 -21.47 -6.78 -5.81
CA ARG A 64 -22.59 -7.66 -6.17
C ARG A 64 -22.44 -9.03 -5.52
N ALA A 65 -21.25 -9.61 -5.49
CA ALA A 65 -20.99 -10.86 -4.76
C ALA A 65 -21.35 -10.73 -3.27
N ILE A 66 -20.94 -9.65 -2.63
CA ILE A 66 -21.28 -9.33 -1.25
C ILE A 66 -22.80 -9.21 -1.03
N ALA A 67 -23.51 -8.62 -1.99
CA ALA A 67 -24.96 -8.50 -1.89
C ALA A 67 -25.68 -9.87 -1.95
N LEU A 68 -25.11 -10.85 -2.66
CA LEU A 68 -25.62 -12.21 -2.69
C LEU A 68 -25.34 -12.97 -1.39
N GLU A 69 -24.11 -12.88 -0.87
CA GLU A 69 -23.68 -13.62 0.31
C GLU A 69 -22.91 -12.71 1.30
N PRO A 70 -23.60 -11.83 2.04
CA PRO A 70 -22.96 -10.81 2.86
C PRO A 70 -22.20 -11.34 4.10
N ALA A 71 -22.38 -12.60 4.44
CA ALA A 71 -21.65 -13.26 5.52
C ALA A 71 -20.29 -13.83 5.08
N ARG A 72 -20.04 -13.96 3.78
CA ARG A 72 -18.77 -14.51 3.26
C ARG A 72 -17.71 -13.41 3.13
N MET A 73 -16.61 -13.54 3.88
CA MET A 73 -15.58 -12.52 3.97
C MET A 73 -14.64 -12.47 2.76
N GLU A 74 -14.63 -13.49 1.91
CA GLU A 74 -13.71 -13.56 0.77
C GLU A 74 -13.86 -12.37 -0.19
N ALA A 75 -15.08 -11.98 -0.54
CA ALA A 75 -15.31 -10.84 -1.42
C ALA A 75 -14.85 -9.51 -0.79
N TYR A 76 -15.00 -9.35 0.54
CA TYR A 76 -14.46 -8.18 1.24
C TYR A 76 -12.93 -8.19 1.25
N ARG A 77 -12.28 -9.36 1.50
CA ARG A 77 -10.81 -9.50 1.43
C ARG A 77 -10.26 -9.16 0.04
N LYS A 78 -11.00 -9.49 -1.02
CA LYS A 78 -10.62 -9.14 -2.40
C LYS A 78 -10.90 -7.66 -2.73
N ARG A 79 -11.99 -7.08 -2.20
CA ARG A 79 -12.39 -5.70 -2.50
C ARG A 79 -11.55 -4.65 -1.78
N GLY A 80 -11.17 -4.88 -0.52
CA GLY A 80 -10.40 -3.95 0.29
C GLY A 80 -9.13 -3.43 -0.41
N PRO A 81 -8.24 -4.28 -0.96
CA PRO A 81 -7.08 -3.82 -1.74
C PRO A 81 -7.46 -2.95 -2.94
N LYS A 82 -8.55 -3.28 -3.63
CA LYS A 82 -9.01 -2.49 -4.81
C LYS A 82 -9.53 -1.12 -4.42
N TYR A 83 -10.07 -0.99 -3.22
CA TYR A 83 -10.37 0.32 -2.65
C TYR A 83 -9.10 1.13 -2.37
N LEU A 84 -8.00 0.52 -1.87
CA LEU A 84 -6.71 1.22 -1.74
C LEU A 84 -6.18 1.65 -3.11
N ASP A 85 -6.16 0.74 -4.09
CA ASP A 85 -5.70 0.98 -5.46
C ASP A 85 -6.47 2.10 -6.17
N THR A 86 -7.69 2.40 -5.70
CA THR A 86 -8.56 3.46 -6.24
C THR A 86 -8.75 4.64 -5.28
N LEU A 87 -7.89 4.79 -4.29
CA LEU A 87 -7.85 5.89 -3.31
C LEU A 87 -9.12 6.01 -2.44
N GLN A 88 -9.84 4.91 -2.23
CA GLN A 88 -11.05 4.85 -1.40
C GLN A 88 -10.72 4.26 -0.01
N PHE A 89 -9.81 4.92 0.70
CA PHE A 89 -9.14 4.39 1.89
C PHE A 89 -10.08 4.04 3.04
N GLU A 90 -11.11 4.86 3.28
CA GLU A 90 -12.10 4.61 4.32
C GLU A 90 -12.89 3.33 4.05
N LYS A 91 -13.26 3.10 2.77
CA LYS A 91 -13.99 1.88 2.38
C LYS A 91 -13.09 0.64 2.49
N ALA A 92 -11.80 0.78 2.17
CA ALA A 92 -10.82 -0.29 2.40
C ALA A 92 -10.74 -0.65 3.89
N LEU A 93 -10.65 0.38 4.75
CA LEU A 93 -10.60 0.20 6.20
C LEU A 93 -11.86 -0.49 6.74
N ASP A 94 -13.04 -0.14 6.24
CA ASP A 94 -14.31 -0.77 6.63
C ASP A 94 -14.34 -2.26 6.25
N ASP A 95 -13.92 -2.61 5.02
CA ASP A 95 -13.84 -4.00 4.58
C ASP A 95 -12.83 -4.80 5.43
N TYR A 96 -11.66 -4.24 5.72
CA TYR A 96 -10.65 -4.93 6.54
C TYR A 96 -11.08 -5.13 7.99
N ARG A 97 -11.72 -4.13 8.61
CA ARG A 97 -12.27 -4.26 9.95
C ARG A 97 -13.35 -5.31 10.03
N ARG A 98 -14.21 -5.37 9.00
CA ARG A 98 -15.25 -6.41 8.92
C ARG A 98 -14.64 -7.80 8.82
N CYS A 99 -13.60 -7.98 8.01
CA CYS A 99 -12.87 -9.24 7.93
C CYS A 99 -12.24 -9.61 9.27
N GLU A 100 -11.59 -8.69 9.96
CA GLU A 100 -10.96 -8.94 11.25
C GLU A 100 -11.98 -9.29 12.34
N GLN A 101 -13.16 -8.66 12.34
CA GLN A 101 -14.25 -8.99 13.27
C GLN A 101 -14.80 -10.39 13.05
N SER A 102 -14.84 -10.87 11.80
CA SER A 102 -15.36 -12.19 11.45
C SER A 102 -14.32 -13.30 11.63
N ASP A 103 -13.12 -13.07 11.10
CA ASP A 103 -12.10 -14.12 10.94
C ASP A 103 -11.04 -14.09 12.05
N GLY A 104 -11.07 -13.07 12.91
CA GLY A 104 -10.08 -12.83 13.94
C GLY A 104 -8.87 -12.04 13.47
N VAL A 105 -8.01 -11.72 14.43
CA VAL A 105 -6.77 -10.96 14.22
C VAL A 105 -5.72 -11.83 13.54
N SER A 106 -5.08 -11.31 12.50
CA SER A 106 -3.95 -11.94 11.81
C SER A 106 -2.92 -10.90 11.41
N VAL A 107 -1.69 -11.33 11.07
CA VAL A 107 -0.64 -10.48 10.49
C VAL A 107 -1.21 -9.67 9.32
N MET A 108 -1.83 -10.35 8.37
CA MET A 108 -2.37 -9.72 7.17
C MET A 108 -3.52 -8.75 7.46
N SER A 109 -4.41 -9.04 8.43
CA SER A 109 -5.50 -8.12 8.79
C SER A 109 -4.95 -6.83 9.41
N ARG A 110 -3.99 -6.96 10.33
CA ARG A 110 -3.32 -5.81 10.96
C ARG A 110 -2.51 -4.98 9.96
N TYR A 111 -1.74 -5.64 9.09
CA TYR A 111 -1.00 -4.97 8.03
C TYR A 111 -1.93 -4.13 7.14
N ARG A 112 -3.03 -4.72 6.65
CA ARG A 112 -3.99 -4.03 5.77
C ARG A 112 -4.69 -2.86 6.46
N ILE A 113 -5.08 -3.03 7.73
CA ILE A 113 -5.64 -1.94 8.54
C ILE A 113 -4.59 -0.84 8.71
N GLY A 114 -3.34 -1.20 9.00
CA GLY A 114 -2.22 -0.25 9.09
C GLY A 114 -2.04 0.55 7.81
N MET A 115 -2.07 -0.11 6.66
CA MET A 115 -1.97 0.54 5.36
C MET A 115 -3.09 1.54 5.11
N ALA A 116 -4.36 1.15 5.35
CA ALA A 116 -5.50 2.05 5.18
C ALA A 116 -5.40 3.26 6.12
N GLN A 117 -4.99 3.06 7.38
CA GLN A 117 -4.79 4.14 8.35
C GLN A 117 -3.62 5.05 7.94
N TYR A 118 -2.54 4.49 7.40
CA TYR A 118 -1.40 5.27 6.90
C TYR A 118 -1.81 6.20 5.76
N MET A 119 -2.55 5.68 4.78
CA MET A 119 -3.07 6.45 3.65
C MET A 119 -4.04 7.56 4.08
N LEU A 120 -4.81 7.32 5.15
CA LEU A 120 -5.66 8.32 5.80
C LEU A 120 -4.88 9.32 6.66
N GLN A 121 -3.56 9.21 6.74
CA GLN A 121 -2.68 9.99 7.62
C GLN A 121 -2.99 9.85 9.12
N ASN A 122 -3.72 8.83 9.51
CA ASN A 122 -3.95 8.47 10.90
C ASN A 122 -2.75 7.70 11.44
N TYR A 123 -1.57 8.34 11.46
CA TYR A 123 -0.28 7.68 11.74
C TYR A 123 -0.21 7.01 13.11
N ALA A 124 -0.90 7.55 14.11
CA ALA A 124 -1.00 6.89 15.42
C ALA A 124 -1.75 5.55 15.34
N ALA A 125 -2.85 5.49 14.59
CA ALA A 125 -3.60 4.26 14.38
C ALA A 125 -2.85 3.27 13.48
N ALA A 126 -2.13 3.77 12.46
CA ALA A 126 -1.25 2.96 11.62
C ALA A 126 -0.13 2.32 12.45
N THR A 127 0.54 3.12 13.31
CA THR A 127 1.56 2.63 14.26
C THR A 127 1.01 1.49 15.12
N ALA A 128 -0.17 1.65 15.72
CA ALA A 128 -0.77 0.62 16.55
C ALA A 128 -1.11 -0.66 15.76
N ALA A 129 -1.57 -0.52 14.52
CA ALA A 129 -1.90 -1.66 13.67
C ALA A 129 -0.64 -2.46 13.25
N PHE A 130 0.41 -1.79 12.76
CA PHE A 130 1.66 -2.44 12.38
C PHE A 130 2.41 -3.03 13.59
N ALA A 131 2.42 -2.36 14.74
CA ALA A 131 2.96 -2.94 15.97
C ALA A 131 2.18 -4.19 16.39
N GLY A 132 0.85 -4.19 16.25
CA GLY A 132 0.01 -5.36 16.50
C GLY A 132 0.25 -6.50 15.50
N SER A 133 0.64 -6.19 14.25
CA SER A 133 1.07 -7.18 13.27
C SER A 133 2.41 -7.81 13.68
N LEU A 134 3.41 -6.99 13.98
CA LEU A 134 4.74 -7.48 14.42
C LEU A 134 4.69 -8.32 15.70
N ALA A 135 3.76 -8.05 16.61
CA ALA A 135 3.62 -8.81 17.85
C ALA A 135 3.22 -10.29 17.62
N ILE A 136 2.64 -10.59 16.46
CA ILE A 136 2.18 -11.94 16.09
C ILE A 136 2.88 -12.51 14.85
N ALA A 137 3.65 -11.69 14.12
CA ALA A 137 4.39 -12.11 12.93
C ALA A 137 5.62 -12.96 13.30
N PRO A 138 5.83 -14.13 12.66
CA PRO A 138 7.10 -14.83 12.73
C PRO A 138 8.23 -13.97 12.13
N GLN A 139 9.43 -14.01 12.72
CA GLN A 139 10.58 -13.21 12.21
C GLN A 139 11.11 -13.66 10.85
N ASP A 140 10.79 -14.86 10.43
CA ASP A 140 11.10 -15.45 9.12
C ASP A 140 9.93 -15.33 8.12
N ASP A 141 8.87 -14.60 8.46
CA ASP A 141 7.77 -14.27 7.55
C ASP A 141 8.20 -13.15 6.59
N ASP A 142 7.84 -13.30 5.31
CA ASP A 142 8.07 -12.28 4.27
C ASP A 142 7.51 -10.90 4.64
N MET A 143 6.42 -10.89 5.40
CA MET A 143 5.76 -9.65 5.82
C MET A 143 6.47 -8.93 6.95
N TYR A 144 7.41 -9.59 7.67
CA TYR A 144 8.02 -9.01 8.86
C TYR A 144 8.76 -7.69 8.56
N ILE A 145 9.63 -7.69 7.53
CA ILE A 145 10.34 -6.45 7.16
C ILE A 145 9.39 -5.38 6.58
N ALA A 146 8.30 -5.79 5.95
CA ALA A 146 7.27 -4.85 5.48
C ALA A 146 6.55 -4.18 6.66
N ASP A 147 6.21 -4.94 7.71
CA ASP A 147 5.65 -4.40 8.95
C ASP A 147 6.63 -3.45 9.65
N VAL A 148 7.91 -3.82 9.77
CA VAL A 148 8.96 -2.94 10.34
C VAL A 148 9.04 -1.63 9.55
N TYR A 149 9.09 -1.71 8.23
CA TYR A 149 9.17 -0.54 7.36
C TYR A 149 7.99 0.41 7.59
N TRP A 150 6.76 -0.07 7.47
CA TRP A 150 5.58 0.79 7.61
C TRP A 150 5.37 1.27 9.05
N LEU A 151 5.77 0.50 10.06
CA LEU A 151 5.77 0.94 11.46
C LEU A 151 6.72 2.11 11.67
N VAL A 152 7.98 1.97 11.22
CA VAL A 152 9.00 3.04 11.32
C VAL A 152 8.54 4.29 10.58
N LEU A 153 8.02 4.15 9.35
CA LEU A 153 7.51 5.32 8.61
C LEU A 153 6.32 5.96 9.31
N SER A 154 5.40 5.17 9.89
CA SER A 154 4.26 5.71 10.66
C SER A 154 4.72 6.50 11.88
N GLN A 155 5.72 6.00 12.61
CA GLN A 155 6.30 6.68 13.77
C GLN A 155 7.00 7.98 13.37
N LEU A 156 7.79 7.97 12.29
CA LEU A 156 8.45 9.18 11.77
C LEU A 156 7.43 10.23 11.33
N ARG A 157 6.36 9.83 10.64
CA ARG A 157 5.26 10.72 10.24
C ARG A 157 4.49 11.28 11.43
N ALA A 158 4.40 10.53 12.53
CA ALA A 158 3.83 10.99 13.79
C ALA A 158 4.76 11.89 14.59
N GLY A 159 5.97 12.19 14.10
CA GLY A 159 6.98 12.99 14.84
C GLY A 159 7.67 12.23 15.98
N LYS A 160 7.62 10.89 15.97
CA LYS A 160 8.11 10.02 17.04
C LYS A 160 9.43 9.35 16.66
N ALA A 161 10.45 10.14 16.35
CA ALA A 161 11.74 9.64 15.88
C ALA A 161 12.42 8.67 16.88
N ASP A 162 12.31 8.94 18.18
CA ASP A 162 12.88 8.07 19.22
C ASP A 162 12.20 6.69 19.27
N GLU A 163 10.88 6.64 19.04
CA GLU A 163 10.14 5.37 18.92
C GLU A 163 10.57 4.61 17.68
N ALA A 164 10.76 5.28 16.55
CA ALA A 164 11.24 4.69 15.31
C ALA A 164 12.63 4.04 15.49
N GLN A 165 13.55 4.74 16.18
CA GLN A 165 14.87 4.18 16.49
C GLN A 165 14.79 2.95 17.40
N LYS A 166 13.95 2.97 18.42
CA LYS A 166 13.72 1.79 19.28
C LYS A 166 13.16 0.62 18.48
N THR A 167 12.21 0.87 17.58
CA THR A 167 11.67 -0.16 16.68
C THR A 167 12.76 -0.79 15.81
N LEU A 168 13.63 0.04 15.21
CA LEU A 168 14.76 -0.46 14.42
C LEU A 168 15.71 -1.30 15.25
N GLN A 169 16.09 -0.85 16.46
CA GLN A 169 16.96 -1.60 17.36
C GLN A 169 16.39 -2.96 17.79
N GLN A 170 15.07 -3.05 17.91
CA GLN A 170 14.37 -4.27 18.35
C GLN A 170 14.09 -5.25 17.20
N HIS A 171 13.77 -4.74 16.03
CA HIS A 171 13.17 -5.53 14.96
C HIS A 171 13.99 -5.61 13.68
N TYR A 172 15.04 -4.79 13.52
CA TYR A 172 15.87 -4.80 12.32
C TYR A 172 17.30 -5.29 12.60
N ARG A 173 17.80 -6.16 11.74
CA ARG A 173 19.21 -6.60 11.65
C ARG A 173 19.59 -6.76 10.18
N PRO A 174 20.82 -6.38 9.78
CA PRO A 174 21.24 -6.45 8.36
C PRO A 174 21.22 -7.85 7.74
N ASP A 175 21.27 -8.89 8.58
CA ASP A 175 21.31 -10.32 8.19
C ASP A 175 19.95 -11.02 8.36
N MET A 176 18.88 -10.25 8.65
CA MET A 176 17.56 -10.84 8.82
C MET A 176 16.98 -11.35 7.50
N TYR A 177 16.07 -12.31 7.60
CA TYR A 177 15.28 -12.74 6.46
C TYR A 177 14.36 -11.60 5.98
N VAL A 178 14.37 -11.33 4.68
CA VAL A 178 13.57 -10.25 4.06
C VAL A 178 12.70 -10.73 2.91
N GLY A 179 12.77 -12.02 2.57
CA GLY A 179 12.01 -12.59 1.46
C GLY A 179 12.22 -11.82 0.16
N HIS A 180 11.13 -11.45 -0.47
CA HIS A 180 11.12 -10.63 -1.68
C HIS A 180 10.99 -9.12 -1.41
N HIS A 181 10.98 -8.69 -0.14
CA HIS A 181 10.83 -7.28 0.25
C HIS A 181 12.18 -6.54 0.43
N THR A 182 13.17 -6.85 -0.41
CA THR A 182 14.51 -6.24 -0.35
C THR A 182 14.51 -4.72 -0.46
N ALA A 183 13.57 -4.15 -1.20
CA ALA A 183 13.43 -2.70 -1.35
C ALA A 183 13.05 -2.00 -0.03
N TYR A 184 12.21 -2.63 0.79
CA TYR A 184 11.89 -2.11 2.12
C TYR A 184 13.10 -2.20 3.05
N GLU A 185 13.84 -3.32 2.98
CA GLU A 185 15.07 -3.53 3.74
C GLU A 185 16.11 -2.44 3.44
N LYS A 186 16.34 -2.10 2.17
CA LYS A 186 17.28 -1.04 1.76
C LYS A 186 17.01 0.28 2.50
N ALA A 187 15.76 0.72 2.58
CA ALA A 187 15.38 1.93 3.31
C ALA A 187 15.61 1.77 4.83
N MET A 188 15.31 0.60 5.40
CA MET A 188 15.52 0.34 6.83
C MET A 188 17.00 0.26 7.20
N ARG A 189 17.85 -0.22 6.31
CA ARG A 189 19.31 -0.22 6.46
C ARG A 189 19.85 1.19 6.65
N VAL A 190 19.36 2.14 5.87
CA VAL A 190 19.70 3.56 6.02
C VAL A 190 19.14 4.12 7.32
N ALA A 191 17.87 3.82 7.63
CA ALA A 191 17.22 4.32 8.84
C ALA A 191 17.91 3.85 10.13
N ALA A 192 18.46 2.63 10.12
CA ALA A 192 19.20 2.02 11.23
C ALA A 192 20.69 2.42 11.27
N GLY A 193 21.17 3.20 10.30
CA GLY A 193 22.56 3.67 10.26
C GLY A 193 23.60 2.68 9.74
N PHE A 194 23.17 1.59 9.07
CA PHE A 194 24.06 0.59 8.46
C PHE A 194 24.49 0.94 7.04
N ALA A 195 23.87 1.95 6.41
CA ALA A 195 24.27 2.50 5.13
C ALA A 195 24.13 4.03 5.13
N PRO A 196 25.03 4.77 4.47
CA PRO A 196 24.90 6.22 4.31
C PRO A 196 23.74 6.55 3.35
N MET A 197 23.11 7.70 3.58
CA MET A 197 22.01 8.20 2.73
C MET A 197 22.50 8.48 1.30
N GLU A 198 23.73 8.98 1.16
CA GLU A 198 24.33 9.32 -0.13
C GLU A 198 24.50 8.10 -1.04
N ASP A 199 24.92 6.97 -0.46
CA ASP A 199 25.07 5.70 -1.19
C ASP A 199 23.72 5.19 -1.65
N MET A 200 22.69 5.30 -0.79
CA MET A 200 21.33 4.92 -1.14
C MET A 200 20.73 5.78 -2.25
N LEU A 201 20.97 7.07 -2.25
CA LEU A 201 20.55 7.95 -3.34
C LEU A 201 21.24 7.60 -4.67
N ALA A 202 22.54 7.28 -4.63
CA ALA A 202 23.27 6.82 -5.81
C ALA A 202 22.74 5.46 -6.32
N GLU A 203 22.40 4.54 -5.42
CA GLU A 203 21.79 3.25 -5.77
C GLU A 203 20.41 3.45 -6.42
N LEU A 204 19.59 4.37 -5.90
CA LEU A 204 18.29 4.71 -6.48
C LEU A 204 18.40 5.30 -7.89
N ASP A 205 19.42 6.10 -8.15
CA ASP A 205 19.66 6.67 -9.51
C ASP A 205 19.95 5.58 -10.55
N MET A 206 20.42 4.40 -10.12
CA MET A 206 20.73 3.25 -10.97
C MET A 206 19.64 2.19 -11.00
N GLU A 207 18.57 2.33 -10.17
CA GLU A 207 17.50 1.33 -10.10
C GLU A 207 16.56 1.45 -11.30
N GLU A 208 16.48 0.40 -12.10
CA GLU A 208 15.67 0.34 -13.32
C GLU A 208 14.25 -0.22 -13.06
N ASP A 209 14.08 -1.08 -12.04
CA ASP A 209 12.79 -1.66 -11.69
C ASP A 209 11.92 -0.62 -10.97
N ASP A 210 10.80 -0.26 -11.58
CA ASP A 210 9.89 0.76 -11.05
C ASP A 210 9.28 0.39 -9.70
N LEU A 211 9.05 -0.90 -9.42
CA LEU A 211 8.51 -1.35 -8.13
C LEU A 211 9.56 -1.22 -7.04
N GLN A 212 10.78 -1.75 -7.27
CA GLN A 212 11.88 -1.66 -6.32
C GLN A 212 12.23 -0.19 -6.06
N PHE A 213 12.29 0.62 -7.11
CA PHE A 213 12.50 2.05 -6.99
C PHE A 213 11.42 2.71 -6.11
N ALA A 214 10.14 2.49 -6.41
CA ALA A 214 9.05 3.13 -5.66
C ALA A 214 9.07 2.76 -4.17
N MET A 215 9.32 1.49 -3.86
CA MET A 215 9.33 0.99 -2.48
C MET A 215 10.49 1.59 -1.68
N THR A 216 11.71 1.61 -2.25
CA THR A 216 12.89 2.19 -1.59
C THR A 216 12.79 3.71 -1.51
N ALA A 217 12.48 4.37 -2.64
CA ALA A 217 12.44 5.83 -2.73
C ALA A 217 11.41 6.46 -1.80
N TYR A 218 10.25 5.83 -1.62
CA TYR A 218 9.25 6.35 -0.69
C TYR A 218 9.76 6.36 0.76
N GLY A 219 10.37 5.27 1.21
CA GLY A 219 11.00 5.21 2.54
C GLY A 219 12.08 6.28 2.70
N VAL A 220 12.95 6.43 1.70
CA VAL A 220 13.99 7.47 1.68
C VAL A 220 13.38 8.88 1.72
N CYS A 221 12.26 9.14 1.03
CA CYS A 221 11.55 10.43 1.14
C CYS A 221 11.16 10.74 2.59
N VAL A 222 10.55 9.76 3.29
CA VAL A 222 10.13 9.95 4.68
C VAL A 222 11.34 10.15 5.61
N LEU A 223 12.44 9.43 5.39
CA LEU A 223 13.68 9.61 6.14
C LEU A 223 14.29 11.00 5.91
N LEU A 224 14.35 11.48 4.69
CA LEU A 224 14.83 12.83 4.35
C LEU A 224 13.96 13.91 5.03
N GLU A 225 12.65 13.75 5.04
CA GLU A 225 11.73 14.68 5.70
C GLU A 225 11.93 14.70 7.22
N SER A 226 12.13 13.53 7.85
CA SER A 226 12.42 13.44 9.29
C SER A 226 13.73 14.14 9.67
N GLN A 227 14.69 14.25 8.72
CA GLN A 227 15.95 14.96 8.84
C GLN A 227 15.86 16.46 8.41
N ASN A 228 14.66 16.99 8.17
CA ASN A 228 14.42 18.33 7.64
C ASN A 228 15.00 18.60 6.22
N LYS A 229 15.38 17.58 5.48
CA LYS A 229 15.87 17.67 4.09
C LYS A 229 14.71 17.71 3.08
N ARG A 230 13.72 18.56 3.33
CA ARG A 230 12.44 18.61 2.59
C ARG A 230 12.60 18.82 1.07
N LYS A 231 13.59 19.63 0.65
CA LYS A 231 13.84 19.88 -0.79
C LYS A 231 14.29 18.61 -1.51
N GLN A 232 15.16 17.82 -0.88
CA GLN A 232 15.63 16.54 -1.46
C GLN A 232 14.50 15.52 -1.49
N ALA A 233 13.72 15.42 -0.41
CA ALA A 233 12.53 14.55 -0.37
C ALA A 233 11.52 14.89 -1.47
N ALA A 234 11.24 16.18 -1.69
CA ALA A 234 10.33 16.62 -2.74
C ALA A 234 10.85 16.31 -4.15
N ALA A 235 12.15 16.48 -4.40
CA ALA A 235 12.78 16.12 -5.67
C ALA A 235 12.69 14.60 -5.92
N LEU A 236 13.04 13.77 -4.95
CA LEU A 236 12.93 12.32 -5.05
C LEU A 236 11.48 11.86 -5.25
N ARG A 237 10.52 12.43 -4.52
CA ARG A 237 9.10 12.14 -4.70
C ARG A 237 8.62 12.48 -6.10
N LYS A 238 9.07 13.61 -6.65
CA LYS A 238 8.76 13.97 -8.04
C LYS A 238 9.27 12.93 -9.03
N THR A 239 10.51 12.44 -8.85
CA THR A 239 11.08 11.35 -9.66
C THR A 239 10.26 10.08 -9.52
N LEU A 240 9.87 9.69 -8.29
CA LEU A 240 9.04 8.52 -8.03
C LEU A 240 7.71 8.61 -8.79
N LEU A 241 7.00 9.73 -8.68
CA LEU A 241 5.71 9.93 -9.34
C LEU A 241 5.81 10.06 -10.88
N ALA A 242 7.00 10.31 -11.41
CA ALA A 242 7.25 10.28 -12.85
C ALA A 242 7.48 8.87 -13.40
N ARG A 243 7.56 7.83 -12.53
CA ARG A 243 7.77 6.42 -12.89
C ARG A 243 6.53 5.57 -12.53
N PRO A 244 5.44 5.62 -13.32
CA PRO A 244 4.15 5.02 -12.96
C PRO A 244 4.04 3.53 -13.30
N GLY A 245 5.10 2.81 -13.62
CA GLY A 245 5.06 1.40 -14.01
C GLY A 245 4.33 0.50 -13.01
N PHE A 246 4.51 0.77 -11.71
CA PHE A 246 3.79 0.11 -10.60
C PHE A 246 3.00 1.11 -9.75
N TRP A 247 2.19 1.97 -10.40
CA TRP A 247 1.38 3.00 -9.75
C TRP A 247 0.47 2.48 -8.62
N PHE A 248 0.06 1.22 -8.68
CA PHE A 248 -0.78 0.57 -7.66
C PHE A 248 0.02 0.01 -6.47
N SER A 249 1.35 0.16 -6.45
CA SER A 249 2.13 -0.18 -5.25
C SER A 249 1.81 0.76 -4.10
N PHE A 250 1.79 0.26 -2.88
CA PHE A 250 1.47 1.07 -1.70
C PHE A 250 2.42 2.26 -1.53
N SER A 251 3.69 2.09 -1.87
CA SER A 251 4.68 3.17 -1.81
C SER A 251 4.39 4.28 -2.83
N PHE A 252 3.97 3.93 -4.05
CA PHE A 252 3.57 4.93 -5.03
C PHE A 252 2.28 5.64 -4.59
N LEU A 253 1.27 4.90 -4.11
CA LEU A 253 0.02 5.48 -3.61
C LEU A 253 0.26 6.43 -2.43
N ALA A 254 1.15 6.06 -1.51
CA ALA A 254 1.53 6.92 -0.40
C ALA A 254 2.26 8.19 -0.87
N ALA A 255 3.19 8.07 -1.81
CA ALA A 255 3.87 9.23 -2.39
C ALA A 255 2.89 10.16 -3.13
N TYR A 256 1.92 9.58 -3.85
CA TYR A 256 0.85 10.33 -4.52
C TYR A 256 -0.03 11.07 -3.51
N THR A 257 -0.46 10.38 -2.45
CA THR A 257 -1.27 10.96 -1.38
C THR A 257 -0.56 12.13 -0.70
N ASP A 258 0.72 11.95 -0.37
CA ASP A 258 1.55 13.02 0.20
C ASP A 258 1.65 14.24 -0.73
N ALA A 259 1.89 14.02 -2.03
CA ALA A 259 1.98 15.11 -3.00
C ALA A 259 0.64 15.86 -3.15
N ALA A 260 -0.47 15.14 -3.20
CA ALA A 260 -1.80 15.73 -3.36
C ALA A 260 -2.20 16.63 -2.18
N LEU A 261 -1.78 16.27 -0.95
CA LEU A 261 -2.09 17.03 0.26
C LEU A 261 -1.16 18.22 0.49
N HIS A 262 0.06 18.20 -0.09
CA HIS A 262 0.98 19.34 0.00
C HIS A 262 0.77 20.41 -1.08
N THR A 263 -0.07 20.14 -2.08
CA THR A 263 -0.43 21.10 -3.14
C THR A 263 -1.78 21.79 -2.89
N ALA A 264 -2.51 21.41 -1.86
CA ALA A 264 -3.76 22.01 -1.41
C ALA A 264 -3.51 22.98 -0.24
#